data_ee74feb93f7b1b64def5a54f7dd55e24
#
_entry.id   ee74feb93f7b1b64def5a54f7dd55e24
#
_cell.length_a   1.000
_cell.length_b   1.000
_cell.length_c   1.000
_cell.angle_alpha   90.00
_cell.angle_beta   90.00
_cell.angle_gamma   90.00
#
_symmetry.space_group_name_H-M   'P 1'
#
loop_
_entity.id
_entity.type
_entity.pdbx_description
1 polymer ?
#
loop_
_entity_poly.entity_id
_entity_poly.type
_entity_poly.pdbx_seq_one_letter_code
_entity_poly.pdbx_strand_id
1 'polypeptide(L)'
;MTSEIRICNFFKLTTTAGRVHRFQNYFIGESKTFNGEVYSFSPFQADGALASLNGDNQQLRVLFPSQEVSIRLVEEGDGNRLSVLALTTLWTNATGALNGAQYTDYFIGVGATFNEDTMELRFRSSMDSVGAGFPARVLTVDNVGILPLEANLSLQ
;
A
#
# COMPACT_ATOMS: atom_id res chain seq x y z
N MET A 1 19.62 -30.08 -2.07
CA MET A 1 18.34 -29.52 -2.57
C MET A 1 18.26 -28.07 -2.18
N THR A 2 18.41 -27.19 -3.14
CA THR A 2 18.12 -25.77 -2.94
C THR A 2 16.61 -25.58 -2.99
N SER A 3 15.98 -25.27 -1.86
CA SER A 3 14.59 -24.85 -1.84
C SER A 3 14.53 -23.43 -2.40
N GLU A 4 14.10 -23.30 -3.64
CA GLU A 4 13.81 -22.00 -4.20
C GLU A 4 12.60 -21.41 -3.50
N ILE A 5 12.81 -20.34 -2.76
CA ILE A 5 11.74 -19.54 -2.21
C ILE A 5 11.34 -18.53 -3.29
N ARG A 6 10.10 -18.60 -3.71
CA ARG A 6 9.53 -17.68 -4.69
C ARG A 6 8.55 -16.74 -4.01
N ILE A 7 8.55 -15.49 -4.41
CA ILE A 7 7.70 -14.45 -3.84
C ILE A 7 6.60 -14.11 -4.83
N CYS A 8 5.36 -14.18 -4.38
CA CYS A 8 4.18 -13.72 -5.10
C CYS A 8 3.58 -12.52 -4.37
N ASN A 9 3.28 -11.46 -5.11
CA ASN A 9 2.60 -10.30 -4.57
C ASN A 9 1.17 -10.22 -5.10
N PHE A 10 0.22 -10.05 -4.17
CA PHE A 10 -1.17 -9.75 -4.47
C PHE A 10 -1.43 -8.28 -4.17
N PHE A 11 -1.80 -7.55 -5.19
CA PHE A 11 -2.06 -6.12 -5.16
C PHE A 11 -3.57 -5.88 -5.18
N LYS A 12 -4.10 -5.28 -4.13
CA LYS A 12 -5.51 -4.90 -4.05
C LYS A 12 -5.60 -3.40 -3.77
N LEU A 13 -5.97 -2.65 -4.78
CA LEU A 13 -6.14 -1.20 -4.69
C LEU A 13 -7.60 -0.84 -4.63
N THR A 14 -7.99 -0.11 -3.60
CA THR A 14 -9.32 0.49 -3.47
C THR A 14 -9.21 1.99 -3.70
N THR A 15 -9.85 2.48 -4.74
CA THR A 15 -9.86 3.90 -5.07
C THR A 15 -10.82 4.67 -4.17
N THR A 16 -10.69 5.99 -4.12
CA THR A 16 -11.61 6.87 -3.39
C THR A 16 -13.05 6.80 -3.89
N ALA A 17 -13.25 6.41 -5.15
CA ALA A 17 -14.57 6.14 -5.73
C ALA A 17 -15.15 4.77 -5.34
N GLY A 18 -14.44 3.97 -4.56
CA GLY A 18 -14.85 2.64 -4.12
C GLY A 18 -14.61 1.53 -5.13
N ARG A 19 -13.90 1.79 -6.23
CA ARG A 19 -13.51 0.74 -7.18
C ARG A 19 -12.33 -0.05 -6.64
N VAL A 20 -12.35 -1.35 -6.88
CA VAL A 20 -11.32 -2.28 -6.42
C VAL A 20 -10.61 -2.91 -7.60
N HIS A 21 -9.30 -2.74 -7.67
CA HIS A 21 -8.43 -3.36 -8.66
C HIS A 21 -7.58 -4.43 -7.98
N ARG A 22 -7.51 -5.62 -8.58
CA ARG A 22 -6.81 -6.78 -8.04
C ARG A 22 -5.87 -7.36 -9.06
N PHE A 23 -4.58 -7.37 -8.75
CA PHE A 23 -3.52 -7.91 -9.61
C PHE A 23 -2.59 -8.84 -8.84
N GLN A 24 -1.99 -9.77 -9.54
CA GLN A 24 -0.92 -10.62 -9.04
C GLN A 24 0.23 -10.67 -10.07
N ASN A 25 1.44 -10.85 -9.61
CA ASN A 25 2.65 -10.75 -10.47
C ASN A 25 3.41 -12.07 -10.66
N TYR A 26 2.87 -13.18 -10.20
CA TYR A 26 3.58 -14.45 -10.22
C TYR A 26 3.05 -15.44 -11.27
N PHE A 27 1.75 -15.65 -11.33
CA PHE A 27 1.13 -16.61 -12.23
C PHE A 27 0.85 -15.96 -13.58
N ILE A 28 1.80 -16.11 -14.50
CA ILE A 28 1.80 -15.45 -15.81
C ILE A 28 0.60 -15.91 -16.66
N GLY A 29 -0.19 -14.93 -17.13
CA GLY A 29 -1.34 -15.19 -17.99
C GLY A 29 -2.53 -15.86 -17.31
N GLU A 30 -2.50 -16.05 -16.01
CA GLU A 30 -3.57 -16.70 -15.25
C GLU A 30 -4.24 -15.74 -14.27
N SER A 31 -5.50 -16.02 -13.95
CA SER A 31 -6.16 -15.42 -12.80
C SER A 31 -6.10 -16.38 -11.62
N LYS A 32 -5.79 -15.88 -10.45
CA LYS A 32 -5.72 -16.67 -9.21
C LYS A 32 -6.72 -16.18 -8.19
N THR A 33 -7.39 -17.13 -7.56
CA THR A 33 -8.28 -16.86 -6.43
C THR A 33 -7.47 -16.92 -5.14
N PHE A 34 -7.51 -15.83 -4.39
CA PHE A 34 -6.86 -15.70 -3.09
C PHE A 34 -7.83 -15.04 -2.11
N ASN A 35 -8.04 -15.67 -0.96
CA ASN A 35 -9.01 -15.22 0.06
C ASN A 35 -10.42 -14.94 -0.50
N GLY A 36 -10.88 -15.77 -1.44
CA GLY A 36 -12.19 -15.63 -2.07
C GLY A 36 -12.30 -14.55 -3.15
N GLU A 37 -11.21 -13.84 -3.46
CA GLU A 37 -11.16 -12.80 -4.48
C GLU A 37 -10.27 -13.22 -5.65
N VAL A 38 -10.65 -12.81 -6.86
CA VAL A 38 -9.91 -13.14 -8.08
C VAL A 38 -8.93 -12.02 -8.42
N TYR A 39 -7.66 -12.40 -8.62
CA TYR A 39 -6.57 -11.50 -9.01
C TYR A 39 -6.09 -11.83 -10.42
N SER A 40 -6.10 -10.84 -11.29
CA SER A 40 -5.61 -10.95 -12.66
C SER A 40 -4.11 -10.77 -12.72
N PHE A 41 -3.46 -11.43 -13.67
CA PHE A 41 -2.04 -11.26 -13.87
C PHE A 41 -1.70 -9.85 -14.38
N SER A 42 -0.72 -9.22 -13.77
CA SER A 42 -0.04 -8.03 -14.27
C SER A 42 1.42 -8.06 -13.84
N PRO A 43 2.37 -7.81 -14.75
CA PRO A 43 3.79 -7.83 -14.42
C PRO A 43 4.22 -6.55 -13.68
N PHE A 44 3.69 -6.33 -12.49
CA PHE A 44 4.10 -5.21 -11.65
C PHE A 44 5.27 -5.57 -10.75
N GLN A 45 6.04 -4.57 -10.39
CA GLN A 45 7.13 -4.67 -9.43
C GLN A 45 6.88 -3.71 -8.26
N ALA A 46 6.94 -4.23 -7.04
CA ALA A 46 6.83 -3.45 -5.83
C ALA A 46 8.22 -3.23 -5.22
N ASP A 47 8.60 -1.99 -5.00
CA ASP A 47 9.92 -1.59 -4.54
C ASP A 47 9.81 -0.71 -3.29
N GLY A 48 10.63 -0.97 -2.27
CA GLY A 48 10.67 -0.17 -1.05
C GLY A 48 9.77 -0.66 0.10
N ALA A 49 9.13 -1.82 -0.02
CA ALA A 49 8.29 -2.41 1.04
C ALA A 49 9.09 -3.10 2.16
N LEU A 50 10.25 -2.57 2.51
CA LEU A 50 11.02 -3.09 3.64
C LEU A 50 10.53 -2.47 4.94
N ALA A 51 10.09 -3.31 5.87
CA ALA A 51 9.75 -2.89 7.22
C ALA A 51 10.99 -2.32 7.92
N SER A 52 11.03 -1.01 8.09
CA SER A 52 12.00 -0.36 8.96
C SER A 52 11.48 -0.35 10.38
N LEU A 53 12.25 -0.88 11.31
CA LEU A 53 11.95 -0.84 12.75
C LEU A 53 11.95 0.58 13.32
N ASN A 54 12.50 1.54 12.60
CA ASN A 54 12.67 2.91 13.05
C ASN A 54 11.51 3.86 12.68
N GLY A 55 10.46 3.36 12.01
CA GLY A 55 9.32 4.19 11.63
C GLY A 55 9.64 5.27 10.59
N ASP A 56 10.79 5.20 9.94
CA ASP A 56 11.14 6.11 8.87
C ASP A 56 10.19 5.97 7.68
N ASN A 57 9.80 7.08 7.11
CA ASN A 57 8.90 7.23 5.96
C ASN A 57 9.11 6.17 4.88
N GLN A 58 8.41 5.07 4.98
CA GLN A 58 8.45 4.03 3.97
C GLN A 58 7.60 4.44 2.79
N GLN A 59 8.27 4.82 1.73
CA GLN A 59 7.63 5.01 0.44
C GLN A 59 7.71 3.70 -0.34
N LEU A 60 6.54 3.19 -0.69
CA LEU A 60 6.41 2.10 -1.63
C LEU A 60 6.22 2.67 -3.03
N ARG A 61 7.01 2.17 -3.97
CA ARG A 61 6.81 2.40 -5.40
C ARG A 61 6.37 1.13 -6.07
N VAL A 62 5.29 1.20 -6.83
CA VAL A 62 4.83 0.08 -7.63
C VAL A 62 4.90 0.47 -9.10
N LEU A 63 5.69 -0.27 -9.85
CA LEU A 63 5.90 -0.07 -11.27
C LEU A 63 5.01 -1.02 -12.06
N PHE A 64 4.22 -0.46 -12.96
CA PHE A 64 3.43 -1.20 -13.94
C PHE A 64 3.93 -0.89 -15.34
N PRO A 65 3.82 -1.83 -16.30
CA PRO A 65 3.98 -1.49 -17.70
C PRO A 65 2.88 -0.52 -18.12
N SER A 66 3.21 0.44 -18.99
CA SER A 66 2.26 1.42 -19.51
C SER A 66 1.29 0.74 -20.50
N GLN A 67 0.20 0.24 -19.98
CA GLN A 67 -0.87 -0.44 -20.71
C GLN A 67 -2.22 0.22 -20.42
N GLU A 68 -3.21 -0.03 -21.25
CA GLU A 68 -4.56 0.51 -21.07
C GLU A 68 -5.13 0.25 -19.68
N VAL A 69 -4.89 -0.95 -19.13
CA VAL A 69 -5.36 -1.33 -17.79
C VAL A 69 -4.73 -0.48 -16.70
N SER A 70 -3.43 -0.20 -16.80
CA SER A 70 -2.72 0.62 -15.83
C SER A 70 -3.10 2.10 -15.94
N ILE A 71 -3.33 2.60 -17.14
CA ILE A 71 -3.80 3.97 -17.38
C ILE A 71 -5.19 4.17 -16.76
N ARG A 72 -6.11 3.26 -16.99
CA ARG A 72 -7.46 3.28 -16.38
C ARG A 72 -7.42 3.30 -14.86
N LEU A 73 -6.53 2.53 -14.26
CA LEU A 73 -6.37 2.48 -12.81
C LEU A 73 -6.08 3.87 -12.23
N VAL A 74 -5.24 4.66 -12.91
CA VAL A 74 -4.89 6.02 -12.49
C VAL A 74 -6.00 7.01 -12.79
N GLU A 75 -6.63 6.93 -13.96
CA GLU A 75 -7.74 7.80 -14.34
C GLU A 75 -8.95 7.63 -13.42
N GLU A 76 -9.29 6.38 -13.09
CA GLU A 76 -10.40 6.07 -12.19
C GLU A 76 -10.07 6.37 -10.72
N GLY A 77 -8.80 6.41 -10.36
CA GLY A 77 -8.31 6.63 -9.01
C GLY A 77 -7.87 8.05 -8.68
N ASP A 78 -8.26 9.06 -9.49
CA ASP A 78 -7.84 10.46 -9.30
C ASP A 78 -6.32 10.61 -9.10
N GLY A 79 -5.54 10.01 -10.00
CA GLY A 79 -4.09 10.04 -9.93
C GLY A 79 -3.51 9.28 -8.74
N ASN A 80 -4.18 8.27 -8.25
CA ASN A 80 -3.78 7.46 -7.09
C ASN A 80 -3.74 8.25 -5.77
N ARG A 81 -4.49 9.33 -5.65
CA ARG A 81 -4.55 10.08 -4.40
C ARG A 81 -5.52 9.42 -3.43
N LEU A 82 -5.04 9.22 -2.19
CA LEU A 82 -5.80 8.63 -1.09
C LEU A 82 -6.41 7.26 -1.39
N SER A 83 -5.95 6.57 -2.43
CA SER A 83 -6.28 5.17 -2.67
C SER A 83 -5.66 4.30 -1.57
N VAL A 84 -6.35 3.25 -1.17
CA VAL A 84 -5.84 2.30 -0.18
C VAL A 84 -5.32 1.06 -0.88
N LEU A 85 -4.06 0.75 -0.68
CA LEU A 85 -3.42 -0.45 -1.19
C LEU A 85 -3.26 -1.48 -0.06
N ALA A 86 -3.79 -2.67 -0.27
CA ALA A 86 -3.42 -3.85 0.49
C ALA A 86 -2.47 -4.70 -0.36
N LEU A 87 -1.20 -4.72 0.01
CA LEU A 87 -0.18 -5.51 -0.66
C LEU A 87 0.11 -6.75 0.18
N THR A 88 -0.26 -7.91 -0.34
CA THR A 88 0.02 -9.19 0.31
C THR A 88 1.21 -9.84 -0.34
N THR A 89 2.22 -10.13 0.44
CA THR A 89 3.40 -10.87 0.02
C THR A 89 3.31 -12.29 0.53
N LEU A 90 3.44 -13.23 -0.39
CA LEU A 90 3.33 -14.66 -0.12
C LEU A 90 4.58 -15.38 -0.59
N TRP A 91 5.11 -16.24 0.26
CA TRP A 91 6.16 -17.17 -0.16
C TRP A 91 5.53 -18.44 -0.69
N THR A 92 5.89 -18.79 -1.90
CA THR A 92 5.48 -20.05 -2.52
C THR A 92 6.63 -21.05 -2.52
N ASN A 93 6.31 -22.33 -2.46
CA ASN A 93 7.29 -23.38 -2.70
C ASN A 93 7.58 -23.55 -4.20
N ALA A 94 8.50 -24.43 -4.56
CA ALA A 94 8.86 -24.73 -5.95
C ALA A 94 7.68 -25.20 -6.81
N THR A 95 6.63 -25.73 -6.20
CA THR A 95 5.42 -26.17 -6.89
C THR A 95 4.38 -25.06 -7.08
N GLY A 96 4.64 -23.86 -6.56
CA GLY A 96 3.71 -22.73 -6.66
C GLY A 96 2.49 -22.83 -5.74
N ALA A 97 2.53 -23.68 -4.71
CA ALA A 97 1.44 -23.78 -3.76
C ALA A 97 1.37 -22.52 -2.86
N LEU A 98 0.17 -21.97 -2.71
CA LEU A 98 -0.11 -20.74 -1.94
C LEU A 98 -0.29 -21.02 -0.44
N ASN A 99 0.54 -21.86 0.14
CA ASN A 99 0.46 -22.29 1.53
C ASN A 99 1.67 -21.86 2.37
N GLY A 100 2.50 -20.98 1.83
CA GLY A 100 3.64 -20.42 2.53
C GLY A 100 3.26 -19.32 3.52
N ALA A 101 4.27 -18.81 4.23
CA ALA A 101 4.10 -17.65 5.09
C ALA A 101 3.65 -16.44 4.27
N GLN A 102 2.73 -15.67 4.83
CA GLN A 102 2.18 -14.49 4.18
C GLN A 102 2.09 -13.32 5.16
N TYR A 103 2.21 -12.12 4.64
CA TYR A 103 1.89 -10.91 5.38
C TYR A 103 1.25 -9.87 4.46
N THR A 104 0.41 -9.03 5.02
CA THR A 104 -0.26 -7.95 4.28
C THR A 104 0.09 -6.62 4.91
N ASP A 105 0.58 -5.71 4.09
CA ASP A 105 0.84 -4.33 4.45
C ASP A 105 -0.15 -3.39 3.77
N TYR A 106 -0.52 -2.35 4.48
CA TYR A 106 -1.46 -1.34 4.00
C TYR A 106 -0.75 -0.03 3.72
N PHE A 107 -1.04 0.54 2.57
CA PHE A 107 -0.46 1.79 2.10
C PHE A 107 -1.54 2.75 1.62
N ILE A 108 -1.20 4.03 1.61
CA ILE A 108 -2.07 5.10 1.10
C ILE A 108 -1.41 5.73 -0.11
N GLY A 109 -2.15 5.87 -1.19
CA GLY A 109 -1.68 6.47 -2.43
C GLY A 109 -1.38 7.96 -2.30
N VAL A 110 -0.25 8.37 -2.85
CA VAL A 110 0.22 9.77 -2.85
C VAL A 110 0.28 10.37 -4.23
N GLY A 111 0.31 9.57 -5.27
CA GLY A 111 0.38 10.04 -6.64
C GLY A 111 0.81 8.97 -7.62
N ALA A 112 0.82 9.35 -8.89
CA ALA A 112 1.26 8.53 -9.99
C ALA A 112 2.14 9.35 -10.93
N THR A 113 3.09 8.69 -11.56
CA THR A 113 3.95 9.28 -12.60
C THR A 113 3.97 8.37 -13.82
N PHE A 114 3.82 8.95 -14.99
CA PHE A 114 3.86 8.22 -16.24
C PHE A 114 5.19 8.51 -16.97
N ASN A 115 5.80 7.45 -17.44
CA ASN A 115 6.86 7.49 -18.45
C ASN A 115 6.36 6.76 -19.71
N GLU A 116 7.12 6.82 -20.79
CA GLU A 116 6.73 6.20 -22.07
C GLU A 116 6.39 4.71 -21.93
N ASP A 117 7.18 3.97 -21.16
CA ASP A 117 7.06 2.51 -21.02
C ASP A 117 6.48 2.05 -19.70
N THR A 118 6.49 2.90 -18.67
CA THR A 118 6.13 2.53 -17.31
C THR A 118 5.25 3.55 -16.63
N MET A 119 4.40 3.05 -15.75
CA MET A 119 3.61 3.83 -14.82
C MET A 119 4.10 3.52 -13.40
N GLU A 120 4.45 4.55 -12.65
CA GLU A 120 4.85 4.45 -11.26
C GLU A 120 3.73 4.94 -10.35
N LEU A 121 3.25 4.08 -9.48
CA LEU A 121 2.36 4.45 -8.37
C LEU A 121 3.18 4.61 -7.10
N ARG A 122 2.98 5.73 -6.41
CA ARG A 122 3.66 6.02 -5.14
C ARG A 122 2.69 5.93 -3.98
N PHE A 123 3.14 5.31 -2.92
CA PHE A 123 2.38 5.08 -1.69
C PHE A 123 3.21 5.44 -0.46
N ARG A 124 2.50 5.77 0.62
CA ARG A 124 3.05 5.87 1.97
C ARG A 124 2.51 4.76 2.83
N SER A 125 3.25 4.36 3.84
CA SER A 125 2.72 3.45 4.84
C SER A 125 1.48 4.05 5.52
N SER A 126 0.48 3.23 5.78
CA SER A 126 -0.69 3.67 6.54
C SER A 126 -0.34 4.08 7.98
N MET A 127 0.74 3.55 8.51
CA MET A 127 1.28 3.91 9.82
C MET A 127 1.81 5.36 9.86
N ASP A 128 2.39 5.83 8.77
CA ASP A 128 2.87 7.21 8.64
C ASP A 128 1.74 8.24 8.68
N SER A 129 0.59 7.90 8.14
CA SER A 129 -0.57 8.80 8.17
C SER A 129 -1.13 8.99 9.58
N VAL A 130 -0.92 8.02 10.45
CA VAL A 130 -1.29 8.12 11.88
C VAL A 130 -0.30 8.97 12.67
N GLY A 131 1.00 8.93 12.30
CA GLY A 131 2.05 9.71 12.95
C GLY A 131 2.11 11.19 12.52
N ALA A 132 1.69 11.50 11.29
CA ALA A 132 1.91 12.80 10.66
C ALA A 132 0.92 13.91 11.08
N GLY A 133 0.01 13.68 11.98
CA GLY A 133 -1.00 14.67 12.32
C GLY A 133 -1.83 14.36 13.55
N PHE A 134 -1.32 13.54 14.45
CA PHE A 134 -2.07 13.28 15.67
C PHE A 134 -1.33 13.85 16.90
N PRO A 135 -2.03 14.68 17.67
CA PRO A 135 -3.40 15.13 17.47
C PRO A 135 -3.49 16.18 16.35
N ALA A 136 -4.41 15.96 15.41
CA ALA A 136 -4.68 16.90 14.32
C ALA A 136 -5.28 18.23 14.82
N ARG A 137 -5.51 18.35 16.11
CA ARG A 137 -6.01 19.54 16.77
C ARG A 137 -5.01 20.06 17.78
N VAL A 138 -4.62 21.31 17.61
CA VAL A 138 -3.94 22.04 18.67
C VAL A 138 -4.95 22.22 19.82
N LEU A 139 -4.55 21.89 21.04
CA LEU A 139 -5.35 22.15 22.22
C LEU A 139 -5.46 23.68 22.40
N THR A 140 -6.58 24.24 21.99
CA THR A 140 -6.90 25.65 22.17
C THR A 140 -7.94 25.81 23.27
N VAL A 141 -8.06 27.00 23.81
CA VAL A 141 -9.08 27.32 24.81
C VAL A 141 -10.48 26.96 24.32
N ASP A 142 -10.74 27.07 23.02
CA ASP A 142 -12.03 26.73 22.42
C ASP A 142 -12.33 25.22 22.44
N ASN A 143 -11.27 24.39 22.45
CA ASN A 143 -11.41 22.92 22.45
C ASN A 143 -11.43 22.31 23.86
N VAL A 144 -10.83 22.95 24.83
CA VAL A 144 -10.62 22.40 26.17
C VAL A 144 -11.31 23.24 27.26
N GLY A 145 -11.85 24.38 26.91
CA GLY A 145 -12.35 25.37 27.88
C GLY A 145 -11.23 26.15 28.54
N ILE A 146 -11.55 26.82 29.62
CA ILE A 146 -10.57 27.62 30.35
C ILE A 146 -9.60 26.66 31.06
N LEU A 147 -8.35 26.65 30.60
CA LEU A 147 -7.28 25.97 31.31
C LEU A 147 -7.00 26.70 32.61
N PRO A 148 -7.01 26.03 33.75
CA PRO A 148 -6.64 26.68 35.00
C PRO A 148 -5.21 27.18 34.89
N LEU A 149 -5.01 28.48 35.19
CA LEU A 149 -3.69 29.16 35.14
C LEU A 149 -2.65 28.54 36.07
N GLU A 150 -3.07 27.68 36.97
CA GLU A 150 -2.22 27.00 37.94
C GLU A 150 -1.95 25.54 37.61
N ALA A 151 -2.38 25.05 36.45
CA ALA A 151 -1.95 23.77 36.01
C ALA A 151 -0.46 23.86 35.60
N ASN A 152 0.41 23.83 36.57
CA ASN A 152 1.79 23.44 36.38
C ASN A 152 1.79 21.99 35.89
N LEU A 153 1.60 21.84 34.63
CA LEU A 153 1.95 20.60 33.93
C LEU A 153 3.47 20.48 33.95
N SER A 154 4.03 20.21 35.11
CA SER A 154 5.37 19.67 35.15
C SER A 154 5.25 18.26 34.62
N LEU A 155 5.54 18.09 33.38
CA LEU A 155 5.90 16.81 32.80
C LEU A 155 7.20 16.37 33.50
N GLN A 156 7.07 15.67 34.58
CA GLN A 156 8.14 14.91 35.19
C GLN A 156 8.14 13.51 34.57
#